data_4b47060a3d93d014b987bc26c0241e01
#
_entry.id   4b47060a3d93d014b987bc26c0241e01
#
_cell.length_a   1.000
_cell.length_b   1.000
_cell.length_c   1.000
_cell.angle_alpha   90.00
_cell.angle_beta   90.00
_cell.angle_gamma   90.00
#
_symmetry.space_group_name_H-M   'P 1'
#
loop_
_entity.id
_entity.type
_entity.pdbx_description
1 polymer ?
#
loop_
_entity_poly.entity_id
_entity_poly.type
_entity_poly.pdbx_seq_one_letter_code
_entity_poly.pdbx_strand_id
1 'polypeptide(L)'
;MEPLAKARSLLLGSAMILLAIGIVMIYSASAIYSFDRMGDSGYFIKRHLVYVGVGTLLAFWASSLDYKNLRKHALPILGTAIGLLVFVLIPHVGHSTGGARRWFKVLGFSFQPSEFLKIALIFYMADYLERKCSSLNDLKRTVLPALFILGISAGLVLKQPDLGTAVTISLVIFILFFAAGFDIKYLLVIITGAVPALAYLMLAKPYRRKRILAFFHPWDDPRGVGFQIIQSFLALGSGGIFGVGLGKSQQKLFYLPESHTDFIFSIIGEELGFIGASSVVVLFIVFIFAGMVIVFRARNRFSQLLGLGLISLISFEAMINIGVSIGALPTKGLSLPFISYGGSALLANTIALGLLVNISKELPQEGHPET
;
A
#
# COMPACT_ATOMS: atom_id res chain seq x y z
N MET A 1 15.34 -26.00 -5.51
CA MET A 1 15.68 -25.10 -4.37
C MET A 1 16.32 -23.79 -4.80
N GLU A 2 17.30 -23.80 -5.70
CA GLU A 2 18.04 -22.61 -6.17
C GLU A 2 17.16 -21.44 -6.67
N PRO A 3 16.08 -21.64 -7.46
CA PRO A 3 15.28 -20.54 -7.96
C PRO A 3 14.42 -19.83 -6.90
N LEU A 4 13.95 -20.52 -5.87
CA LEU A 4 13.21 -19.90 -4.74
C LEU A 4 14.15 -19.11 -3.83
N ALA A 5 15.36 -19.63 -3.58
CA ALA A 5 16.38 -18.92 -2.81
C ALA A 5 16.80 -17.62 -3.55
N LYS A 6 17.01 -17.69 -4.88
CA LYS A 6 17.29 -16.51 -5.71
C LYS A 6 16.13 -15.49 -5.67
N ALA A 7 14.89 -15.96 -5.83
CA ALA A 7 13.71 -15.07 -5.76
C ALA A 7 13.59 -14.41 -4.39
N ARG A 8 13.80 -15.16 -3.29
CA ARG A 8 13.82 -14.60 -1.94
C ARG A 8 14.93 -13.56 -1.75
N SER A 9 16.13 -13.83 -2.25
CA SER A 9 17.24 -12.87 -2.17
C SER A 9 16.96 -11.60 -2.97
N LEU A 10 16.35 -11.71 -4.17
CA LEU A 10 15.94 -10.57 -4.99
C LEU A 10 14.82 -9.77 -4.30
N LEU A 11 13.83 -10.44 -3.70
CA LEU A 11 12.74 -9.80 -2.96
C LEU A 11 13.28 -8.99 -1.78
N LEU A 12 14.15 -9.60 -0.96
CA LEU A 12 14.76 -8.94 0.18
C LEU A 12 15.72 -7.82 -0.24
N GLY A 13 16.56 -8.07 -1.25
CA GLY A 13 17.51 -7.10 -1.76
C GLY A 13 16.83 -5.83 -2.30
N SER A 14 15.80 -6.02 -3.13
CA SER A 14 15.02 -4.88 -3.65
C SER A 14 14.31 -4.09 -2.53
N ALA A 15 13.69 -4.77 -1.56
CA ALA A 15 13.06 -4.14 -0.41
C ALA A 15 14.07 -3.35 0.45
N MET A 16 15.25 -3.92 0.72
CA MET A 16 16.32 -3.24 1.49
C MET A 16 16.85 -2.01 0.75
N ILE A 17 17.05 -2.09 -0.56
CA ILE A 17 17.49 -0.93 -1.36
C ILE A 17 16.41 0.16 -1.35
N LEU A 18 15.11 -0.19 -1.53
CA LEU A 18 14.01 0.76 -1.44
C LEU A 18 13.95 1.43 -0.07
N LEU A 19 14.12 0.69 1.03
CA LEU A 19 14.21 1.23 2.39
C LEU A 19 15.39 2.19 2.55
N ALA A 20 16.56 1.82 2.03
CA ALA A 20 17.75 2.68 2.09
C ALA A 20 17.54 4.00 1.33
N ILE A 21 16.97 3.94 0.12
CA ILE A 21 16.56 5.13 -0.64
C ILE A 21 15.56 5.95 0.18
N GLY A 22 14.57 5.30 0.80
CA GLY A 22 13.57 5.96 1.66
C GLY A 22 14.19 6.73 2.81
N ILE A 23 15.15 6.12 3.53
CA ILE A 23 15.87 6.78 4.64
C ILE A 23 16.56 8.06 4.17
N VAL A 24 17.30 8.00 3.07
CA VAL A 24 18.01 9.17 2.51
C VAL A 24 17.02 10.23 2.06
N MET A 25 16.00 9.84 1.31
CA MET A 25 15.06 10.78 0.70
C MET A 25 14.10 11.41 1.71
N ILE A 26 13.70 10.69 2.78
CA ILE A 26 12.90 11.26 3.86
C ILE A 26 13.68 12.36 4.55
N TYR A 27 14.97 12.14 4.87
CA TYR A 27 15.80 13.19 5.45
C TYR A 27 15.90 14.38 4.50
N SER A 28 16.23 14.15 3.22
CA SER A 28 16.33 15.23 2.24
C SER A 28 15.03 16.03 2.10
N ALA A 29 13.89 15.34 1.96
CA ALA A 29 12.60 15.98 1.74
C ALA A 29 12.01 16.66 2.98
N SER A 30 12.41 16.25 4.20
CA SER A 30 11.76 16.74 5.42
C SER A 30 12.62 17.63 6.29
N ALA A 31 13.93 17.68 6.10
CA ALA A 31 14.86 18.35 7.03
C ALA A 31 14.54 19.84 7.24
N ILE A 32 14.27 20.58 6.18
CA ILE A 32 13.95 22.02 6.24
C ILE A 32 12.60 22.25 6.88
N TYR A 33 11.57 21.51 6.44
CA TYR A 33 10.23 21.57 7.01
C TYR A 33 10.23 21.22 8.51
N SER A 34 11.01 20.21 8.87
CA SER A 34 11.16 19.73 10.23
C SER A 34 11.84 20.77 11.14
N PHE A 35 12.89 21.42 10.64
CA PHE A 35 13.58 22.49 11.36
C PHE A 35 12.66 23.68 11.61
N ASP A 36 11.91 24.13 10.59
CA ASP A 36 10.98 25.26 10.70
C ASP A 36 9.84 25.00 11.70
N ARG A 37 9.26 23.79 11.69
CA ARG A 37 8.09 23.47 12.50
C ARG A 37 8.40 22.91 13.88
N MET A 38 9.49 22.21 14.04
CA MET A 38 9.82 21.43 15.25
C MET A 38 11.15 21.87 15.90
N GLY A 39 11.93 22.75 15.24
CA GLY A 39 13.25 23.16 15.71
C GLY A 39 14.33 22.07 15.57
N ASP A 40 14.03 20.92 14.98
CA ASP A 40 14.94 19.79 14.81
C ASP A 40 14.83 19.24 13.39
N SER A 41 15.88 19.41 12.59
CA SER A 41 15.95 18.89 11.21
C SER A 41 15.87 17.37 11.13
N GLY A 42 16.20 16.66 12.20
CA GLY A 42 16.18 15.20 12.31
C GLY A 42 14.85 14.61 12.82
N TYR A 43 13.81 15.40 13.10
CA TYR A 43 12.60 14.92 13.75
C TYR A 43 11.93 13.76 13.00
N PHE A 44 11.71 13.87 11.69
CA PHE A 44 11.06 12.82 10.90
C PHE A 44 11.97 11.62 10.68
N ILE A 45 13.26 11.83 10.39
CA ILE A 45 14.18 10.71 10.17
C ILE A 45 14.39 9.89 11.45
N LYS A 46 14.55 10.50 12.62
CA LYS A 46 14.67 9.78 13.89
C LYS A 46 13.48 8.86 14.13
N ARG A 47 12.25 9.37 13.91
CA ARG A 47 11.02 8.57 14.01
C ARG A 47 10.94 7.48 12.95
N HIS A 48 11.34 7.79 11.72
CA HIS A 48 11.35 6.81 10.64
C HIS A 48 12.30 5.66 10.94
N LEU A 49 13.49 5.94 11.47
CA LEU A 49 14.44 4.90 11.87
C LEU A 49 13.89 3.99 12.99
N VAL A 50 13.12 4.54 13.93
CA VAL A 50 12.39 3.71 14.92
C VAL A 50 11.39 2.79 14.22
N TYR A 51 10.59 3.30 13.27
CA TYR A 51 9.67 2.46 12.50
C TYR A 51 10.37 1.41 11.64
N VAL A 52 11.54 1.74 11.05
CA VAL A 52 12.37 0.77 10.32
C VAL A 52 12.87 -0.33 11.25
N GLY A 53 13.38 0.01 12.43
CA GLY A 53 13.84 -0.97 13.43
C GLY A 53 12.70 -1.91 13.87
N VAL A 54 11.56 -1.33 14.29
CA VAL A 54 10.38 -2.11 14.69
C VAL A 54 9.86 -2.93 13.52
N GLY A 55 9.78 -2.36 12.32
CA GLY A 55 9.33 -3.03 11.11
C GLY A 55 10.22 -4.22 10.74
N THR A 56 11.55 -4.08 10.87
CA THR A 56 12.50 -5.18 10.64
C THR A 56 12.28 -6.32 11.63
N LEU A 57 12.06 -6.01 12.92
CA LEU A 57 11.71 -7.01 13.93
C LEU A 57 10.39 -7.73 13.60
N LEU A 58 9.37 -6.97 13.19
CA LEU A 58 8.08 -7.52 12.76
C LEU A 58 8.20 -8.37 11.49
N ALA A 59 9.03 -7.97 10.52
CA ALA A 59 9.30 -8.77 9.33
C ALA A 59 9.98 -10.09 9.69
N PHE A 60 10.98 -10.05 10.58
CA PHE A 60 11.64 -11.27 11.07
C PHE A 60 10.66 -12.19 11.81
N TRP A 61 9.87 -11.63 12.74
CA TRP A 61 8.82 -12.36 13.44
C TRP A 61 7.81 -12.99 12.47
N ALA A 62 7.26 -12.21 11.52
CA ALA A 62 6.32 -12.71 10.52
C ALA A 62 6.92 -13.80 9.62
N SER A 63 8.24 -13.71 9.33
CA SER A 63 8.95 -14.71 8.54
C SER A 63 9.18 -16.04 9.29
N SER A 64 8.98 -16.05 10.60
CA SER A 64 9.18 -17.21 11.49
C SER A 64 7.86 -17.77 12.02
N LEU A 65 6.73 -17.10 11.74
CA LEU A 65 5.42 -17.55 12.20
C LEU A 65 4.99 -18.86 11.53
N ASP A 66 4.35 -19.72 12.28
CA ASP A 66 3.53 -20.78 11.70
C ASP A 66 2.17 -20.19 11.26
N TYR A 67 2.19 -19.51 10.09
CA TYR A 67 1.01 -18.84 9.57
C TYR A 67 -0.12 -19.82 9.19
N LYS A 68 0.17 -21.12 9.04
CA LYS A 68 -0.83 -22.18 8.85
C LYS A 68 -1.66 -22.39 10.12
N ASN A 69 -1.01 -22.37 11.29
CA ASN A 69 -1.72 -22.38 12.56
C ASN A 69 -2.47 -21.06 12.79
N LEU A 70 -1.89 -19.95 12.37
CA LEU A 70 -2.52 -18.63 12.45
C LEU A 70 -3.82 -18.55 11.62
N ARG A 71 -3.93 -19.37 10.57
CA ARG A 71 -5.11 -19.51 9.72
C ARG A 71 -6.39 -19.78 10.51
N LYS A 72 -6.32 -20.58 11.59
CA LYS A 72 -7.46 -20.85 12.50
C LYS A 72 -8.01 -19.57 13.15
N HIS A 73 -7.18 -18.54 13.23
CA HIS A 73 -7.50 -17.25 13.83
C HIS A 73 -7.76 -16.14 12.79
N ALA A 74 -7.92 -16.49 11.51
CA ALA A 74 -8.13 -15.50 10.45
C ALA A 74 -9.36 -14.62 10.70
N LEU A 75 -10.48 -15.19 11.14
CA LEU A 75 -11.69 -14.43 11.48
C LEU A 75 -11.52 -13.55 12.72
N PRO A 76 -10.99 -14.02 13.87
CA PRO A 76 -10.63 -13.15 15.00
C PRO A 76 -9.67 -12.01 14.63
N ILE A 77 -8.65 -12.27 13.82
CA ILE A 77 -7.69 -11.25 13.38
C ILE A 77 -8.42 -10.15 12.57
N LEU A 78 -9.26 -10.55 11.61
CA LEU A 78 -10.07 -9.61 10.85
C LEU A 78 -11.06 -8.86 11.75
N GLY A 79 -11.72 -9.56 12.68
CA GLY A 79 -12.64 -8.97 13.65
C GLY A 79 -11.96 -7.90 14.52
N THR A 80 -10.74 -8.17 14.98
CA THR A 80 -9.93 -7.20 15.73
C THR A 80 -9.59 -5.97 14.87
N ALA A 81 -9.17 -6.17 13.60
CA ALA A 81 -8.86 -5.08 12.70
C ALA A 81 -10.10 -4.21 12.41
N ILE A 82 -11.27 -4.82 12.18
CA ILE A 82 -12.54 -4.11 12.00
C ILE A 82 -12.92 -3.38 13.30
N GLY A 83 -12.77 -4.02 14.45
CA GLY A 83 -13.01 -3.40 15.76
C GLY A 83 -12.16 -2.14 15.96
N LEU A 84 -10.86 -2.19 15.66
CA LEU A 84 -9.97 -1.02 15.72
C LEU A 84 -10.40 0.10 14.74
N LEU A 85 -10.92 -0.24 13.55
CA LEU A 85 -11.47 0.76 12.63
C LEU A 85 -12.73 1.44 13.21
N VAL A 86 -13.59 0.69 13.86
CA VAL A 86 -14.78 1.25 14.53
C VAL A 86 -14.33 2.15 15.69
N PHE A 87 -13.38 1.69 16.50
CA PHE A 87 -12.85 2.46 17.64
C PHE A 87 -12.24 3.81 17.21
N VAL A 88 -11.51 3.85 16.10
CA VAL A 88 -10.90 5.11 15.63
C VAL A 88 -11.93 6.14 15.17
N LEU A 89 -13.15 5.70 14.79
CA LEU A 89 -14.24 6.61 14.39
C LEU A 89 -14.92 7.28 15.60
N ILE A 90 -14.75 6.72 16.81
CA ILE A 90 -15.37 7.26 18.02
C ILE A 90 -14.74 8.63 18.34
N PRO A 91 -15.57 9.67 18.61
CA PRO A 91 -15.08 10.97 19.08
C PRO A 91 -14.21 10.81 20.34
N HIS A 92 -13.15 11.62 20.41
CA HIS A 92 -12.14 11.64 21.50
C HIS A 92 -11.18 10.42 21.56
N VAL A 93 -11.47 9.30 20.89
CA VAL A 93 -10.56 8.14 20.80
C VAL A 93 -9.64 8.27 19.58
N GLY A 94 -10.24 8.52 18.40
CA GLY A 94 -9.49 8.75 17.17
C GLY A 94 -9.03 10.20 17.00
N HIS A 95 -7.77 10.37 16.62
CA HIS A 95 -7.21 11.69 16.29
C HIS A 95 -7.58 12.09 14.86
N SER A 96 -8.03 13.34 14.71
CA SER A 96 -8.38 13.92 13.40
C SER A 96 -7.22 14.74 12.85
N THR A 97 -6.79 14.41 11.64
CA THR A 97 -5.81 15.20 10.89
C THR A 97 -6.41 15.51 9.52
N GLY A 98 -6.37 16.79 9.09
CA GLY A 98 -6.98 17.19 7.81
C GLY A 98 -8.49 16.91 7.72
N GLY A 99 -9.23 16.91 8.83
CA GLY A 99 -10.68 16.63 8.86
C GLY A 99 -11.05 15.14 8.79
N ALA A 100 -10.08 14.24 8.80
CA ALA A 100 -10.30 12.78 8.77
C ALA A 100 -9.81 12.10 10.04
N ARG A 101 -10.69 11.32 10.70
CA ARG A 101 -10.32 10.53 11.88
C ARG A 101 -9.83 9.17 11.45
N ARG A 102 -8.50 8.98 11.45
CA ARG A 102 -7.85 7.77 10.93
C ARG A 102 -6.78 7.21 11.85
N TRP A 103 -6.34 7.99 12.85
CA TRP A 103 -5.12 7.74 13.61
C TRP A 103 -5.41 7.58 15.10
N PHE A 104 -4.73 6.63 15.72
CA PHE A 104 -4.50 6.65 17.16
C PHE A 104 -3.14 7.31 17.43
N LYS A 105 -3.06 8.16 18.43
CA LYS A 105 -1.79 8.66 18.96
C LYS A 105 -1.45 7.89 20.23
N VAL A 106 -0.37 7.12 20.19
CA VAL A 106 0.11 6.34 21.32
C VAL A 106 1.57 6.70 21.57
N LEU A 107 1.89 7.24 22.74
CA LEU A 107 3.27 7.63 23.13
C LEU A 107 3.97 8.52 22.10
N GLY A 108 3.23 9.41 21.44
CA GLY A 108 3.76 10.30 20.40
C GLY A 108 3.90 9.67 19.01
N PHE A 109 3.63 8.39 18.84
CA PHE A 109 3.55 7.71 17.55
C PHE A 109 2.14 7.66 17.03
N SER A 110 1.99 7.71 15.69
CA SER A 110 0.69 7.60 15.03
C SER A 110 0.49 6.18 14.50
N PHE A 111 -0.63 5.56 14.86
CA PHE A 111 -1.03 4.23 14.43
C PHE A 111 -2.32 4.33 13.59
N GLN A 112 -2.30 3.78 12.38
CA GLN A 112 -3.45 3.77 11.46
C GLN A 112 -4.02 2.36 11.28
N PRO A 113 -5.19 2.05 11.85
CA PRO A 113 -5.76 0.70 11.79
C PRO A 113 -6.05 0.19 10.37
N SER A 114 -6.37 1.06 9.42
CA SER A 114 -6.66 0.66 8.03
C SER A 114 -5.45 0.02 7.33
N GLU A 115 -4.22 0.34 7.75
CA GLU A 115 -3.02 -0.29 7.21
C GLU A 115 -2.95 -1.78 7.56
N PHE A 116 -3.30 -2.12 8.79
CA PHE A 116 -3.32 -3.51 9.28
C PHE A 116 -4.58 -4.26 8.81
N LEU A 117 -5.70 -3.55 8.64
CA LEU A 117 -6.90 -4.14 8.04
C LEU A 117 -6.62 -4.73 6.65
N LYS A 118 -5.81 -4.07 5.82
CA LYS A 118 -5.47 -4.56 4.48
C LYS A 118 -4.88 -5.98 4.54
N ILE A 119 -3.90 -6.18 5.42
CA ILE A 119 -3.25 -7.49 5.62
C ILE A 119 -4.22 -8.51 6.22
N ALA A 120 -4.97 -8.12 7.25
CA ALA A 120 -5.94 -8.99 7.90
C ALA A 120 -7.04 -9.46 6.93
N LEU A 121 -7.52 -8.57 6.07
CA LEU A 121 -8.53 -8.88 5.07
C LEU A 121 -7.98 -9.82 3.98
N ILE A 122 -6.75 -9.58 3.51
CA ILE A 122 -6.08 -10.46 2.53
C ILE A 122 -5.89 -11.85 3.14
N PHE A 123 -5.41 -11.92 4.39
CA PHE A 123 -5.21 -13.18 5.10
C PHE A 123 -6.51 -13.96 5.26
N TYR A 124 -7.58 -13.29 5.70
CA TYR A 124 -8.91 -13.90 5.82
C TYR A 124 -9.46 -14.35 4.47
N MET A 125 -9.38 -13.52 3.43
CA MET A 125 -9.91 -13.85 2.11
C MET A 125 -9.15 -15.00 1.44
N ALA A 126 -7.84 -15.09 1.63
CA ALA A 126 -7.05 -16.23 1.13
C ALA A 126 -7.54 -17.55 1.76
N ASP A 127 -7.77 -17.57 3.09
CA ASP A 127 -8.32 -18.72 3.80
C ASP A 127 -9.77 -19.02 3.36
N TYR A 128 -10.60 -17.99 3.26
CA TYR A 128 -12.00 -18.12 2.89
C TYR A 128 -12.16 -18.72 1.49
N LEU A 129 -11.45 -18.18 0.49
CA LEU A 129 -11.55 -18.62 -0.90
C LEU A 129 -11.00 -20.03 -1.10
N GLU A 130 -9.94 -20.41 -0.39
CA GLU A 130 -9.45 -21.79 -0.43
C GLU A 130 -10.47 -22.77 0.17
N ARG A 131 -11.06 -22.46 1.34
CA ARG A 131 -12.11 -23.31 1.94
C ARG A 131 -13.36 -23.45 1.09
N LYS A 132 -13.63 -22.48 0.21
CA LYS A 132 -14.79 -22.43 -0.67
C LYS A 132 -14.49 -22.81 -2.12
N CYS A 133 -13.32 -23.41 -2.39
CA CYS A 133 -12.88 -23.72 -3.76
C CYS A 133 -13.89 -24.57 -4.57
N SER A 134 -14.60 -25.50 -3.92
CA SER A 134 -15.63 -26.32 -4.56
C SER A 134 -16.96 -25.61 -4.85
N SER A 135 -17.18 -24.41 -4.29
CA SER A 135 -18.42 -23.65 -4.41
C SER A 135 -18.17 -22.18 -4.78
N LEU A 136 -17.06 -21.88 -5.47
CA LEU A 136 -16.65 -20.51 -5.78
C LEU A 136 -17.73 -19.71 -6.52
N ASN A 137 -18.43 -20.35 -7.45
CA ASN A 137 -19.47 -19.72 -8.28
C ASN A 137 -20.86 -19.71 -7.60
N ASP A 138 -20.99 -20.23 -6.38
CA ASP A 138 -22.24 -20.11 -5.61
C ASP A 138 -22.37 -18.69 -5.06
N LEU A 139 -23.25 -17.91 -5.70
CA LEU A 139 -23.48 -16.52 -5.35
C LEU A 139 -23.87 -16.35 -3.88
N LYS A 140 -24.77 -17.19 -3.35
CA LYS A 140 -25.31 -17.06 -2.00
C LYS A 140 -24.35 -17.55 -0.93
N ARG A 141 -23.65 -18.67 -1.19
CA ARG A 141 -22.80 -19.34 -0.18
C ARG A 141 -21.36 -18.83 -0.13
N THR A 142 -20.89 -18.24 -1.25
CA THR A 142 -19.49 -17.82 -1.34
C THR A 142 -19.35 -16.34 -1.67
N VAL A 143 -19.99 -15.86 -2.72
CA VAL A 143 -19.74 -14.51 -3.24
C VAL A 143 -20.34 -13.43 -2.34
N LEU A 144 -21.64 -13.54 -2.00
CA LEU A 144 -22.33 -12.55 -1.17
C LEU A 144 -21.70 -12.38 0.21
N PRO A 145 -21.34 -13.45 0.97
CA PRO A 145 -20.66 -13.28 2.25
C PRO A 145 -19.28 -12.60 2.13
N ALA A 146 -18.51 -12.94 1.10
CA ALA A 146 -17.22 -12.28 0.87
C ALA A 146 -17.38 -10.81 0.49
N LEU A 147 -18.32 -10.48 -0.40
CA LEU A 147 -18.65 -9.09 -0.74
C LEU A 147 -19.22 -8.31 0.44
N PHE A 148 -19.96 -8.95 1.35
CA PHE A 148 -20.46 -8.34 2.57
C PHE A 148 -19.30 -7.92 3.50
N ILE A 149 -18.32 -8.81 3.71
CA ILE A 149 -17.13 -8.52 4.51
C ILE A 149 -16.28 -7.40 3.86
N LEU A 150 -16.08 -7.48 2.55
CA LEU A 150 -15.41 -6.42 1.79
C LEU A 150 -16.19 -5.10 1.91
N GLY A 151 -17.51 -5.13 1.79
CA GLY A 151 -18.38 -3.96 1.90
C GLY A 151 -18.31 -3.29 3.28
N ILE A 152 -18.31 -4.08 4.36
CA ILE A 152 -18.12 -3.55 5.72
C ILE A 152 -16.74 -2.91 5.83
N SER A 153 -15.68 -3.61 5.42
CA SER A 153 -14.30 -3.13 5.51
C SER A 153 -14.10 -1.85 4.71
N ALA A 154 -14.48 -1.84 3.44
CA ALA A 154 -14.39 -0.67 2.57
C ALA A 154 -15.30 0.48 3.04
N GLY A 155 -16.52 0.16 3.53
CA GLY A 155 -17.47 1.15 4.05
C GLY A 155 -16.94 1.87 5.28
N LEU A 156 -16.29 1.17 6.22
CA LEU A 156 -15.64 1.78 7.40
C LEU A 156 -14.46 2.67 6.97
N VAL A 157 -13.65 2.23 6.02
CA VAL A 157 -12.55 3.03 5.45
C VAL A 157 -13.09 4.28 4.73
N LEU A 158 -14.19 4.16 3.99
CA LEU A 158 -14.86 5.31 3.34
C LEU A 158 -15.45 6.32 4.34
N LYS A 159 -15.89 5.86 5.52
CA LYS A 159 -16.29 6.75 6.63
C LYS A 159 -15.11 7.54 7.21
N GLN A 160 -13.87 7.06 7.03
CA GLN A 160 -12.63 7.78 7.36
C GLN A 160 -12.15 8.71 6.23
N PRO A 161 -12.98 9.17 5.33
CA PRO A 161 -12.76 9.74 3.99
C PRO A 161 -11.55 9.20 3.20
N ASP A 162 -11.26 7.88 3.28
CA ASP A 162 -10.13 7.23 2.61
C ASP A 162 -10.58 6.37 1.42
N LEU A 163 -10.83 7.05 0.29
CA LEU A 163 -11.21 6.38 -0.95
C LEU A 163 -10.05 5.56 -1.54
N GLY A 164 -8.81 6.03 -1.37
CA GLY A 164 -7.63 5.36 -1.90
C GLY A 164 -7.49 3.93 -1.36
N THR A 165 -7.44 3.80 -0.05
CA THR A 165 -7.36 2.51 0.64
C THR A 165 -8.57 1.62 0.31
N ALA A 166 -9.80 2.17 0.28
CA ALA A 166 -11.00 1.40 -0.06
C ALA A 166 -10.93 0.82 -1.49
N VAL A 167 -10.46 1.58 -2.46
CA VAL A 167 -10.26 1.12 -3.85
C VAL A 167 -9.15 0.06 -3.90
N THR A 168 -8.01 0.30 -3.25
CA THR A 168 -6.88 -0.63 -3.25
C THR A 168 -7.27 -2.00 -2.69
N ILE A 169 -7.93 -2.05 -1.52
CA ILE A 169 -8.38 -3.33 -0.95
C ILE A 169 -9.40 -4.03 -1.84
N SER A 170 -10.32 -3.29 -2.47
CA SER A 170 -11.30 -3.86 -3.39
C SER A 170 -10.62 -4.49 -4.61
N LEU A 171 -9.66 -3.80 -5.23
CA LEU A 171 -8.90 -4.33 -6.36
C LEU A 171 -8.12 -5.59 -5.99
N VAL A 172 -7.46 -5.60 -4.83
CA VAL A 172 -6.73 -6.78 -4.35
C VAL A 172 -7.68 -7.97 -4.16
N ILE A 173 -8.84 -7.75 -3.54
CA ILE A 173 -9.81 -8.83 -3.32
C ILE A 173 -10.39 -9.34 -4.64
N PHE A 174 -10.62 -8.49 -5.63
CA PHE A 174 -11.04 -8.94 -6.97
C PHE A 174 -9.97 -9.79 -7.66
N ILE A 175 -8.68 -9.44 -7.52
CA ILE A 175 -7.58 -10.29 -8.01
C ILE A 175 -7.61 -11.66 -7.31
N LEU A 176 -7.84 -11.69 -6.00
CA LEU A 176 -7.92 -12.95 -5.26
C LEU A 176 -9.09 -13.82 -5.73
N PHE A 177 -10.27 -13.24 -6.00
CA PHE A 177 -11.38 -13.95 -6.60
C PHE A 177 -11.02 -14.55 -7.96
N PHE A 178 -10.40 -13.75 -8.83
CA PHE A 178 -9.95 -14.20 -10.15
C PHE A 178 -8.95 -15.35 -10.04
N ALA A 179 -7.92 -15.19 -9.20
CA ALA A 179 -6.89 -16.21 -8.98
C ALA A 179 -7.43 -17.47 -8.30
N ALA A 180 -8.49 -17.34 -7.49
CA ALA A 180 -9.17 -18.48 -6.91
C ALA A 180 -9.96 -19.32 -7.95
N GLY A 181 -10.14 -18.82 -9.17
CA GLY A 181 -10.88 -19.50 -10.24
C GLY A 181 -12.36 -19.13 -10.29
N PHE A 182 -12.73 -17.95 -9.75
CA PHE A 182 -14.09 -17.43 -9.91
C PHE A 182 -14.35 -17.09 -11.38
N ASP A 183 -15.53 -17.45 -11.87
CA ASP A 183 -15.89 -17.23 -13.28
C ASP A 183 -15.85 -15.73 -13.63
N ILE A 184 -15.09 -15.40 -14.65
CA ILE A 184 -14.87 -14.02 -15.11
C ILE A 184 -16.18 -13.30 -15.46
N LYS A 185 -17.22 -14.02 -15.88
CA LYS A 185 -18.52 -13.43 -16.19
C LYS A 185 -19.16 -12.78 -14.98
N TYR A 186 -19.14 -13.47 -13.83
CA TYR A 186 -19.66 -12.92 -12.58
C TYR A 186 -18.78 -11.80 -12.05
N LEU A 187 -17.46 -11.92 -12.23
CA LEU A 187 -16.53 -10.85 -11.86
C LEU A 187 -16.81 -9.58 -12.65
N LEU A 188 -17.03 -9.68 -13.96
CA LEU A 188 -17.43 -8.57 -14.82
C LEU A 188 -18.76 -7.94 -14.38
N VAL A 189 -19.75 -8.74 -14.00
CA VAL A 189 -21.03 -8.23 -13.48
C VAL A 189 -20.81 -7.42 -12.19
N ILE A 190 -19.98 -7.93 -11.26
CA ILE A 190 -19.68 -7.23 -10.01
C ILE A 190 -18.94 -5.92 -10.30
N ILE A 191 -17.93 -5.95 -11.18
CA ILE A 191 -17.16 -4.74 -11.57
C ILE A 191 -18.09 -3.73 -12.24
N THR A 192 -18.93 -4.15 -13.17
CA THR A 192 -19.90 -3.28 -13.85
C THR A 192 -20.86 -2.62 -12.87
N GLY A 193 -21.30 -3.33 -11.83
CA GLY A 193 -22.08 -2.74 -10.74
C GLY A 193 -21.28 -1.83 -9.80
N ALA A 194 -19.98 -2.13 -9.59
CA ALA A 194 -19.12 -1.34 -8.73
C ALA A 194 -18.69 0.00 -9.38
N VAL A 195 -18.53 0.06 -10.70
CA VAL A 195 -18.12 1.28 -11.42
C VAL A 195 -19.08 2.46 -11.20
N PRO A 196 -20.41 2.34 -11.38
CA PRO A 196 -21.35 3.42 -11.07
C PRO A 196 -21.33 3.82 -9.60
N ALA A 197 -21.21 2.86 -8.68
CA ALA A 197 -21.10 3.14 -7.26
C ALA A 197 -19.82 3.93 -6.93
N LEU A 198 -18.70 3.55 -7.53
CA LEU A 198 -17.43 4.28 -7.39
C LEU A 198 -17.52 5.68 -7.99
N ALA A 199 -18.10 5.83 -9.18
CA ALA A 199 -18.33 7.12 -9.82
C ALA A 199 -19.21 8.02 -8.94
N TYR A 200 -20.28 7.49 -8.37
CA TYR A 200 -21.12 8.22 -7.41
C TYR A 200 -20.30 8.64 -6.18
N LEU A 201 -19.52 7.75 -5.57
CA LEU A 201 -18.67 8.07 -4.41
C LEU A 201 -17.62 9.13 -4.74
N MET A 202 -17.10 9.15 -5.95
CA MET A 202 -16.15 10.15 -6.43
C MET A 202 -16.82 11.53 -6.62
N LEU A 203 -18.04 11.56 -7.12
CA LEU A 203 -18.75 12.80 -7.46
C LEU A 203 -19.59 13.36 -6.32
N ALA A 204 -20.02 12.55 -5.35
CA ALA A 204 -20.93 12.93 -4.27
C ALA A 204 -20.36 13.98 -3.30
N LYS A 205 -19.04 14.06 -3.13
CA LYS A 205 -18.41 15.02 -2.22
C LYS A 205 -17.73 16.14 -3.01
N PRO A 206 -17.99 17.42 -2.71
CA PRO A 206 -17.44 18.56 -3.47
C PRO A 206 -15.90 18.54 -3.56
N TYR A 207 -15.21 18.18 -2.47
CA TYR A 207 -13.74 18.11 -2.47
C TYR A 207 -13.18 17.01 -3.38
N ARG A 208 -13.88 15.86 -3.52
CA ARG A 208 -13.48 14.76 -4.42
C ARG A 208 -13.67 15.15 -5.87
N ARG A 209 -14.82 15.78 -6.18
CA ARG A 209 -15.10 16.32 -7.52
C ARG A 209 -14.06 17.33 -7.95
N LYS A 210 -13.68 18.27 -7.05
CA LYS A 210 -12.62 19.24 -7.33
C LYS A 210 -11.28 18.56 -7.65
N ARG A 211 -10.90 17.48 -6.94
CA ARG A 211 -9.67 16.72 -7.22
C ARG A 211 -9.70 16.02 -8.58
N ILE A 212 -10.86 15.51 -9.01
CA ILE A 212 -11.01 14.91 -10.34
C ILE A 212 -10.89 15.98 -11.42
N LEU A 213 -11.54 17.12 -11.26
CA LEU A 213 -11.41 18.24 -12.20
C LEU A 213 -9.98 18.74 -12.28
N ALA A 214 -9.29 18.89 -11.14
CA ALA A 214 -7.90 19.29 -11.10
C ALA A 214 -6.95 18.24 -11.73
N PHE A 215 -7.34 16.97 -11.79
CA PHE A 215 -6.57 15.95 -12.51
C PHE A 215 -6.63 16.15 -14.04
N PHE A 216 -7.80 16.48 -14.59
CA PHE A 216 -7.94 16.74 -16.02
C PHE A 216 -7.45 18.14 -16.44
N HIS A 217 -7.67 19.14 -15.58
CA HIS A 217 -7.35 20.54 -15.83
C HIS A 217 -6.65 21.17 -14.63
N PRO A 218 -5.40 20.77 -14.32
CA PRO A 218 -4.70 21.25 -13.13
C PRO A 218 -4.39 22.74 -13.17
N TRP A 219 -4.26 23.31 -14.36
CA TRP A 219 -3.93 24.72 -14.60
C TRP A 219 -5.13 25.69 -14.44
N ASP A 220 -6.36 25.18 -14.33
CA ASP A 220 -7.54 26.02 -14.12
C ASP A 220 -7.57 26.60 -12.69
N ASP A 221 -6.98 25.87 -11.71
CA ASP A 221 -6.84 26.34 -10.33
C ASP A 221 -5.42 26.05 -9.79
N PRO A 222 -4.41 26.80 -10.30
CA PRO A 222 -3.01 26.49 -10.03
C PRO A 222 -2.56 26.81 -8.60
N ARG A 223 -3.36 27.58 -7.83
CA ARG A 223 -3.08 27.90 -6.42
C ARG A 223 -3.97 27.13 -5.44
N GLY A 224 -4.97 26.41 -5.93
CA GLY A 224 -5.89 25.60 -5.13
C GLY A 224 -5.63 24.11 -5.28
N VAL A 225 -6.64 23.36 -5.78
CA VAL A 225 -6.59 21.89 -5.86
C VAL A 225 -5.61 21.36 -6.92
N GLY A 226 -5.26 22.15 -7.96
CA GLY A 226 -4.24 21.82 -8.96
C GLY A 226 -2.81 21.99 -8.46
N PHE A 227 -2.60 22.74 -7.38
CA PHE A 227 -1.27 23.12 -6.89
C PHE A 227 -0.33 21.93 -6.71
N GLN A 228 -0.78 20.88 -6.00
CA GLN A 228 0.05 19.71 -5.73
C GLN A 228 0.53 18.99 -7.01
N ILE A 229 -0.36 18.82 -7.99
CA ILE A 229 -0.03 18.17 -9.27
C ILE A 229 0.96 19.02 -10.05
N ILE A 230 0.72 20.34 -10.13
CA ILE A 230 1.60 21.26 -10.86
C ILE A 230 2.99 21.27 -10.24
N GLN A 231 3.10 21.38 -8.90
CA GLN A 231 4.41 21.35 -8.22
C GLN A 231 5.11 19.99 -8.40
N SER A 232 4.35 18.89 -8.47
CA SER A 232 4.89 17.57 -8.79
C SER A 232 5.49 17.52 -10.20
N PHE A 233 4.80 18.10 -11.20
CA PHE A 233 5.31 18.19 -12.57
C PHE A 233 6.56 19.08 -12.67
N LEU A 234 6.57 20.20 -11.96
CA LEU A 234 7.73 21.09 -11.91
C LEU A 234 8.93 20.39 -11.26
N ALA A 235 8.72 19.62 -10.17
CA ALA A 235 9.75 18.81 -9.55
C ALA A 235 10.36 17.81 -10.55
N LEU A 236 9.53 16.98 -11.18
CA LEU A 236 9.98 15.98 -12.15
C LEU A 236 10.67 16.62 -13.38
N GLY A 237 10.12 17.74 -13.87
CA GLY A 237 10.67 18.46 -15.02
C GLY A 237 12.01 19.12 -14.74
N SER A 238 12.19 19.70 -13.55
CA SER A 238 13.45 20.36 -13.17
C SER A 238 14.59 19.38 -12.92
N GLY A 239 14.28 18.12 -12.58
CA GLY A 239 15.30 17.09 -12.34
C GLY A 239 16.07 16.66 -13.58
N GLY A 240 15.51 16.77 -14.78
CA GLY A 240 16.16 16.34 -16.00
C GLY A 240 16.61 14.87 -15.95
N ILE A 241 17.73 14.55 -16.59
CA ILE A 241 18.24 13.17 -16.65
C ILE A 241 18.96 12.78 -15.34
N PHE A 242 19.82 13.64 -14.82
CA PHE A 242 20.73 13.34 -13.71
C PHE A 242 20.31 13.93 -12.36
N GLY A 243 19.26 14.75 -12.32
CA GLY A 243 18.80 15.44 -11.12
C GLY A 243 19.57 16.74 -10.83
N VAL A 244 18.98 17.56 -9.96
CA VAL A 244 19.63 18.78 -9.47
C VAL A 244 20.67 18.50 -8.37
N GLY A 245 20.75 17.26 -7.91
CA GLY A 245 21.61 16.79 -6.83
C GLY A 245 20.87 16.60 -5.49
N LEU A 246 21.35 15.66 -4.69
CA LEU A 246 20.79 15.37 -3.37
C LEU A 246 20.78 16.62 -2.48
N GLY A 247 19.67 16.86 -1.81
CA GLY A 247 19.50 18.01 -0.93
C GLY A 247 19.20 19.33 -1.64
N LYS A 248 19.19 19.41 -2.97
CA LYS A 248 19.05 20.64 -3.75
C LYS A 248 17.65 20.85 -4.35
N SER A 249 16.67 20.01 -4.03
CA SER A 249 15.29 20.22 -4.46
C SER A 249 14.77 21.58 -4.00
N GLN A 250 14.15 22.32 -4.90
CA GLN A 250 13.48 23.59 -4.60
C GLN A 250 12.03 23.31 -4.12
N GLN A 251 11.42 22.26 -4.61
CA GLN A 251 10.02 21.94 -4.30
C GLN A 251 9.81 21.57 -2.83
N LYS A 252 10.82 21.03 -2.14
CA LYS A 252 10.76 20.77 -0.70
C LYS A 252 10.78 22.04 0.18
N LEU A 253 11.11 23.21 -0.40
CA LEU A 253 11.09 24.50 0.29
C LEU A 253 9.67 25.05 0.40
N PHE A 254 8.73 24.26 0.92
CA PHE A 254 7.31 24.57 1.13
C PHE A 254 6.46 24.74 -0.13
N TYR A 255 7.02 24.52 -1.34
CA TYR A 255 6.24 24.56 -2.58
C TYR A 255 5.42 23.29 -2.79
N LEU A 256 5.94 22.11 -2.47
CA LEU A 256 5.20 20.85 -2.62
C LEU A 256 4.73 20.34 -1.24
N PRO A 257 3.43 20.47 -0.91
CA PRO A 257 2.86 19.88 0.31
C PRO A 257 3.03 18.37 0.31
N GLU A 258 3.23 17.78 1.50
CA GLU A 258 3.39 16.31 1.69
C GLU A 258 4.54 15.73 0.87
N SER A 259 5.63 16.50 0.68
CA SER A 259 6.79 16.12 -0.11
C SER A 259 7.53 14.88 0.42
N HIS A 260 7.46 14.61 1.73
CA HIS A 260 8.11 13.47 2.37
C HIS A 260 7.15 12.26 2.57
N THR A 261 5.87 12.42 2.24
CA THR A 261 4.83 11.37 2.36
C THR A 261 4.31 10.98 0.97
N ASP A 262 3.31 11.68 0.45
CA ASP A 262 2.56 11.30 -0.75
C ASP A 262 3.30 11.60 -2.06
N PHE A 263 4.17 12.62 -2.09
CA PHE A 263 4.89 13.09 -3.27
C PHE A 263 6.41 12.88 -3.19
N ILE A 264 6.88 11.94 -2.38
CA ILE A 264 8.31 11.68 -2.24
C ILE A 264 8.94 11.24 -3.58
N PHE A 265 8.19 10.55 -4.44
CA PHE A 265 8.65 10.15 -5.78
C PHE A 265 8.99 11.37 -6.66
N SER A 266 8.25 12.47 -6.53
CA SER A 266 8.52 13.72 -7.26
C SER A 266 9.84 14.36 -6.79
N ILE A 267 10.12 14.32 -5.48
CA ILE A 267 11.40 14.80 -4.92
C ILE A 267 12.56 13.90 -5.37
N ILE A 268 12.35 12.57 -5.44
CA ILE A 268 13.33 11.64 -6.01
C ILE A 268 13.64 12.03 -7.46
N GLY A 269 12.59 12.30 -8.25
CA GLY A 269 12.76 12.72 -9.64
C GLY A 269 13.44 14.08 -9.78
N GLU A 270 13.21 15.03 -8.86
CA GLU A 270 13.92 16.32 -8.88
C GLU A 270 15.39 16.16 -8.47
N GLU A 271 15.69 15.47 -7.36
CA GLU A 271 17.04 15.38 -6.83
C GLU A 271 17.94 14.39 -7.58
N LEU A 272 17.41 13.23 -8.00
CA LEU A 272 18.16 12.15 -8.66
C LEU A 272 17.86 12.05 -10.17
N GLY A 273 16.96 12.88 -10.70
CA GLY A 273 16.58 12.91 -12.10
C GLY A 273 15.82 11.68 -12.57
N PHE A 274 15.71 11.58 -13.88
CA PHE A 274 15.06 10.45 -14.55
C PHE A 274 15.71 9.10 -14.21
N ILE A 275 17.04 9.05 -14.07
CA ILE A 275 17.78 7.84 -13.71
C ILE A 275 17.38 7.37 -12.30
N GLY A 276 17.33 8.27 -11.32
CA GLY A 276 16.92 7.95 -9.96
C GLY A 276 15.47 7.50 -9.88
N ALA A 277 14.54 8.21 -10.49
CA ALA A 277 13.13 7.84 -10.55
C ALA A 277 12.93 6.47 -11.25
N SER A 278 13.59 6.25 -12.39
CA SER A 278 13.51 4.97 -13.11
C SER A 278 14.11 3.82 -12.31
N SER A 279 15.20 4.04 -11.56
CA SER A 279 15.79 3.00 -10.71
C SER A 279 14.82 2.52 -9.62
N VAL A 280 14.03 3.43 -9.04
CA VAL A 280 12.98 3.07 -8.08
C VAL A 280 11.89 2.23 -8.75
N VAL A 281 11.44 2.60 -9.96
CA VAL A 281 10.45 1.81 -10.72
C VAL A 281 11.00 0.41 -11.02
N VAL A 282 12.25 0.31 -11.48
CA VAL A 282 12.90 -0.99 -11.75
C VAL A 282 12.99 -1.85 -10.49
N LEU A 283 13.33 -1.25 -9.34
CA LEU A 283 13.36 -1.99 -8.06
C LEU A 283 11.98 -2.54 -7.68
N PHE A 284 10.90 -1.79 -7.88
CA PHE A 284 9.54 -2.31 -7.69
C PHE A 284 9.21 -3.43 -8.68
N ILE A 285 9.60 -3.32 -9.95
CA ILE A 285 9.41 -4.40 -10.94
C ILE A 285 10.16 -5.67 -10.50
N VAL A 286 11.40 -5.54 -10.06
CA VAL A 286 12.19 -6.68 -9.52
C VAL A 286 11.53 -7.29 -8.29
N PHE A 287 11.04 -6.45 -7.37
CA PHE A 287 10.30 -6.88 -6.18
C PHE A 287 9.05 -7.68 -6.54
N ILE A 288 8.23 -7.15 -7.45
CA ILE A 288 6.99 -7.78 -7.92
C ILE A 288 7.31 -9.10 -8.62
N PHE A 289 8.28 -9.11 -9.53
CA PHE A 289 8.70 -10.31 -10.25
C PHE A 289 9.18 -11.41 -9.28
N ALA A 290 10.04 -11.06 -8.33
CA ALA A 290 10.53 -11.98 -7.32
C ALA A 290 9.38 -12.54 -6.44
N GLY A 291 8.45 -11.68 -6.05
CA GLY A 291 7.26 -12.08 -5.30
C GLY A 291 6.35 -13.00 -6.09
N MET A 292 6.12 -12.74 -7.38
CA MET A 292 5.31 -13.60 -8.25
C MET A 292 5.96 -14.98 -8.44
N VAL A 293 7.29 -15.06 -8.57
CA VAL A 293 8.00 -16.36 -8.60
C VAL A 293 7.76 -17.16 -7.31
N ILE A 294 7.76 -16.50 -6.14
CA ILE A 294 7.45 -17.13 -4.86
C ILE A 294 6.01 -17.64 -4.84
N VAL A 295 5.06 -16.81 -5.28
CA VAL A 295 3.62 -17.13 -5.32
C VAL A 295 3.34 -18.36 -6.20
N PHE A 296 3.87 -18.38 -7.42
CA PHE A 296 3.64 -19.49 -8.35
C PHE A 296 4.28 -20.81 -7.90
N ARG A 297 5.29 -20.74 -7.01
CA ARG A 297 5.97 -21.90 -6.45
C ARG A 297 5.51 -22.27 -5.04
N ALA A 298 4.56 -21.52 -4.48
CA ALA A 298 4.03 -21.82 -3.16
C ALA A 298 3.29 -23.16 -3.16
N ARG A 299 3.45 -23.92 -2.08
CA ARG A 299 3.05 -25.32 -1.96
C ARG A 299 1.54 -25.55 -1.97
N ASN A 300 0.79 -24.64 -1.39
CA ASN A 300 -0.65 -24.79 -1.21
C ASN A 300 -1.41 -23.55 -1.68
N ARG A 301 -2.69 -23.74 -1.95
CA ARG A 301 -3.58 -22.69 -2.49
C ARG A 301 -3.69 -21.49 -1.57
N PHE A 302 -3.72 -21.72 -0.26
CA PHE A 302 -3.75 -20.64 0.71
C PHE A 302 -2.51 -19.74 0.60
N SER A 303 -1.31 -20.35 0.57
CA SER A 303 -0.05 -19.61 0.44
C SER A 303 0.03 -18.86 -0.89
N GLN A 304 -0.49 -19.46 -1.99
CA GLN A 304 -0.56 -18.81 -3.28
C GLN A 304 -1.47 -17.57 -3.23
N LEU A 305 -2.70 -17.72 -2.71
CA LEU A 305 -3.64 -16.61 -2.61
C LEU A 305 -3.15 -15.53 -1.64
N LEU A 306 -2.61 -15.93 -0.49
CA LEU A 306 -2.04 -14.98 0.48
C LEU A 306 -0.89 -14.19 -0.15
N GLY A 307 0.09 -14.89 -0.73
CA GLY A 307 1.24 -14.26 -1.37
C GLY A 307 0.83 -13.33 -2.51
N LEU A 308 -0.11 -13.77 -3.36
CA LEU A 308 -0.65 -12.95 -4.44
C LEU A 308 -1.33 -11.67 -3.92
N GLY A 309 -2.13 -11.80 -2.86
CA GLY A 309 -2.79 -10.65 -2.25
C GLY A 309 -1.79 -9.62 -1.69
N LEU A 310 -0.75 -10.10 -0.99
CA LEU A 310 0.29 -9.23 -0.41
C LEU A 310 1.13 -8.53 -1.49
N ILE A 311 1.56 -9.26 -2.54
CA ILE A 311 2.28 -8.64 -3.67
C ILE A 311 1.39 -7.66 -4.41
N SER A 312 0.13 -8.00 -4.69
CA SER A 312 -0.81 -7.09 -5.35
C SER A 312 -1.04 -5.82 -4.54
N LEU A 313 -1.14 -5.92 -3.20
CA LEU A 313 -1.28 -4.77 -2.32
C LEU A 313 -0.12 -3.79 -2.48
N ILE A 314 1.11 -4.28 -2.30
CA ILE A 314 2.33 -3.46 -2.41
C ILE A 314 2.45 -2.89 -3.84
N SER A 315 2.14 -3.69 -4.87
CA SER A 315 2.18 -3.26 -6.26
C SER A 315 1.20 -2.11 -6.55
N PHE A 316 -0.04 -2.21 -6.10
CA PHE A 316 -1.03 -1.16 -6.30
C PHE A 316 -0.70 0.11 -5.52
N GLU A 317 -0.20 0.00 -4.29
CA GLU A 317 0.24 1.17 -3.53
C GLU A 317 1.37 1.90 -4.26
N ALA A 318 2.39 1.17 -4.73
CA ALA A 318 3.49 1.75 -5.50
C ALA A 318 2.99 2.37 -6.81
N MET A 319 2.19 1.63 -7.59
CA MET A 319 1.65 2.09 -8.87
C MET A 319 0.78 3.33 -8.72
N ILE A 320 -0.07 3.39 -7.68
CA ILE A 320 -0.93 4.54 -7.44
C ILE A 320 -0.10 5.75 -7.01
N ASN A 321 0.87 5.60 -6.10
CA ASN A 321 1.71 6.72 -5.66
C ASN A 321 2.55 7.29 -6.81
N ILE A 322 3.24 6.43 -7.57
CA ILE A 322 4.00 6.83 -8.76
C ILE A 322 3.07 7.45 -9.80
N GLY A 323 1.92 6.83 -10.07
CA GLY A 323 0.92 7.32 -11.02
C GLY A 323 0.36 8.69 -10.66
N VAL A 324 0.14 8.97 -9.37
CA VAL A 324 -0.25 10.30 -8.87
C VAL A 324 0.89 11.31 -9.09
N SER A 325 2.11 10.95 -8.77
CA SER A 325 3.28 11.84 -8.89
C SER A 325 3.55 12.25 -10.34
N ILE A 326 3.38 11.33 -11.31
CA ILE A 326 3.54 11.63 -12.74
C ILE A 326 2.25 12.16 -13.40
N GLY A 327 1.17 12.37 -12.64
CA GLY A 327 -0.10 12.85 -13.14
C GLY A 327 -0.90 11.86 -14.00
N ALA A 328 -0.65 10.57 -13.89
CA ALA A 328 -1.43 9.52 -14.55
C ALA A 328 -2.69 9.14 -13.75
N LEU A 329 -2.76 9.49 -12.47
CA LEU A 329 -3.87 9.22 -11.56
C LEU A 329 -4.23 10.47 -10.73
N PRO A 330 -5.50 10.63 -10.33
CA PRO A 330 -5.92 11.77 -9.48
C PRO A 330 -5.27 11.69 -8.10
N THR A 331 -4.96 12.87 -7.52
CA THR A 331 -4.27 12.98 -6.23
C THR A 331 -4.97 12.20 -5.12
N LYS A 332 -4.21 11.30 -4.49
CA LYS A 332 -4.61 10.49 -3.34
C LYS A 332 -3.44 10.39 -2.37
N GLY A 333 -3.74 10.41 -1.08
CA GLY A 333 -2.77 10.22 -0.01
C GLY A 333 -2.49 8.73 0.23
N LEU A 334 -1.65 8.12 -0.60
CA LEU A 334 -1.12 6.78 -0.38
C LEU A 334 0.41 6.86 -0.38
N SER A 335 1.02 6.34 0.68
CA SER A 335 2.47 6.31 0.79
C SER A 335 3.10 5.34 -0.20
N LEU A 336 4.27 5.70 -0.75
CA LEU A 336 5.09 4.79 -1.57
C LEU A 336 5.70 3.72 -0.65
N PRO A 337 5.40 2.42 -0.86
CA PRO A 337 5.87 1.35 0.01
C PRO A 337 7.40 1.39 0.21
N PHE A 338 7.85 1.17 1.44
CA PHE A 338 9.26 1.19 1.87
C PHE A 338 9.98 2.54 1.78
N ILE A 339 9.51 3.50 0.98
CA ILE A 339 10.20 4.77 0.71
C ILE A 339 9.57 5.93 1.47
N SER A 340 8.24 6.13 1.41
CA SER A 340 7.56 7.28 2.03
C SER A 340 7.62 7.26 3.55
N TYR A 341 7.59 8.45 4.15
CA TYR A 341 7.33 8.59 5.57
C TYR A 341 5.87 8.20 5.87
N GLY A 342 5.70 7.04 6.49
CA GLY A 342 4.39 6.50 6.87
C GLY A 342 4.56 5.34 7.85
N GLY A 343 4.65 5.65 9.16
CA GLY A 343 4.99 4.64 10.18
C GLY A 343 4.13 3.38 10.10
N SER A 344 2.80 3.50 10.12
CA SER A 344 1.89 2.34 10.07
C SER A 344 1.95 1.61 8.73
N ALA A 345 2.09 2.34 7.62
CA ALA A 345 2.22 1.75 6.28
C ALA A 345 3.53 0.96 6.17
N LEU A 346 4.64 1.50 6.71
CA LEU A 346 5.92 0.80 6.73
C LEU A 346 5.83 -0.49 7.56
N LEU A 347 5.23 -0.43 8.77
CA LEU A 347 5.04 -1.62 9.61
C LEU A 347 4.17 -2.67 8.89
N ALA A 348 3.09 -2.27 8.25
CA ALA A 348 2.24 -3.17 7.47
C ALA A 348 3.01 -3.80 6.31
N ASN A 349 3.72 -3.00 5.52
CA ASN A 349 4.51 -3.49 4.38
C ASN A 349 5.66 -4.41 4.80
N THR A 350 6.29 -4.17 5.96
CA THR A 350 7.33 -5.06 6.50
C THR A 350 6.75 -6.39 7.02
N ILE A 351 5.56 -6.39 7.63
CA ILE A 351 4.82 -7.61 7.97
C ILE A 351 4.49 -8.40 6.68
N ALA A 352 3.99 -7.74 5.65
CA ALA A 352 3.70 -8.36 4.36
C ALA A 352 4.95 -8.98 3.73
N LEU A 353 6.09 -8.28 3.77
CA LEU A 353 7.39 -8.78 3.34
C LEU A 353 7.80 -10.03 4.13
N GLY A 354 7.66 -10.00 5.46
CA GLY A 354 7.96 -11.14 6.34
C GLY A 354 7.13 -12.38 6.01
N LEU A 355 5.82 -12.21 5.75
CA LEU A 355 4.94 -13.30 5.32
C LEU A 355 5.33 -13.86 3.94
N LEU A 356 5.71 -13.01 2.98
CA LEU A 356 6.22 -13.45 1.68
C LEU A 356 7.51 -14.25 1.80
N VAL A 357 8.42 -13.81 2.66
CA VAL A 357 9.64 -14.56 2.98
C VAL A 357 9.30 -15.90 3.63
N ASN A 358 8.31 -15.95 4.51
CA ASN A 358 7.84 -17.17 5.14
C ASN A 358 7.32 -18.17 4.10
N ILE A 359 6.43 -17.72 3.21
CA ILE A 359 5.93 -18.54 2.09
C ILE A 359 7.08 -19.10 1.25
N SER A 360 8.14 -18.30 1.01
CA SER A 360 9.31 -18.73 0.22
C SER A 360 10.16 -19.81 0.87
N LYS A 361 10.00 -20.05 2.18
CA LYS A 361 10.73 -21.10 2.92
C LYS A 361 10.05 -22.47 2.82
N GLU A 362 8.79 -22.53 2.36
CA GLU A 362 8.11 -23.79 2.16
C GLU A 362 8.80 -24.59 1.04
N LEU A 363 9.35 -25.73 1.38
CA LEU A 363 9.94 -26.65 0.40
C LEU A 363 8.83 -27.20 -0.51
N PRO A 364 9.04 -27.28 -1.84
CA PRO A 364 8.18 -28.07 -2.71
C PRO A 364 8.19 -29.51 -2.19
N GLN A 365 7.03 -30.17 -2.10
CA GLN A 365 7.05 -31.63 -1.93
C GLN A 365 7.69 -32.23 -3.18
N GLU A 366 8.75 -33.03 -3.00
CA GLU A 366 9.21 -33.96 -4.01
C GLU A 366 8.03 -34.90 -4.33
N GLY A 367 7.69 -34.94 -5.62
CA GLY A 367 6.48 -35.49 -6.18
C GLY A 367 5.89 -36.73 -5.50
N HIS A 368 4.60 -36.62 -5.22
CA HIS A 368 3.76 -37.78 -5.50
C HIS A 368 3.38 -37.68 -6.98
N PRO A 369 3.72 -38.66 -7.82
CA PRO A 369 3.13 -38.73 -9.16
C PRO A 369 1.63 -38.89 -8.96
N GLU A 370 0.84 -38.05 -9.62
CA GLU A 370 -0.59 -38.24 -9.75
C GLU A 370 -0.81 -39.61 -10.44
N THR A 371 -1.34 -40.57 -9.69
CA THR A 371 -1.91 -41.81 -10.23
C THR A 371 -3.39 -41.60 -10.43
#